data_1fe86216714a18fc183ed8967d1e2a50
#
_entry.id   1fe86216714a18fc183ed8967d1e2a50
#
_cell.length_a   1.000
_cell.length_b   1.000
_cell.length_c   1.000
_cell.angle_alpha   90.00
_cell.angle_beta   90.00
_cell.angle_gamma   90.00
#
_symmetry.space_group_name_H-M   'P 1'
#
loop_
_entity.id
_entity.type
_entity.pdbx_description
1 polymer ?
#
loop_
_entity_poly.entity_id
_entity_poly.type
_entity_poly.pdbx_seq_one_letter_code
_entity_poly.pdbx_strand_id
1 'polypeptide(L)'
;MKYSIRKKVALYSFLLIILAFGVGLLICAVFSSKYFTNVARNEMSRAYSFIKEKYVEDASQGIFEKLTEKYTAKLNEICEENGFSMLIVTPAGFTSYSYGYSGILYDRLNYLVFGQADDGISILEKGEDYTIQTVKGGDGKIKYVEMWGFLYDGSSFIYRCPYSGIQNNITVSLRFYLIVCILVFSIFAVIVTLTTKT
;
A
#
# COMPACT_ATOMS: atom_id res chain seq x y z
N MET A 1 33.16 44.48 0.35
CA MET A 1 33.20 43.67 -0.89
C MET A 1 31.87 43.81 -1.62
N LYS A 2 31.80 44.58 -2.72
CA LYS A 2 30.58 44.67 -3.55
C LYS A 2 30.51 43.43 -4.44
N TYR A 3 29.69 42.44 -4.09
CA TYR A 3 29.43 41.33 -5.00
C TYR A 3 28.79 41.90 -6.29
N SER A 4 29.32 41.49 -7.44
CA SER A 4 28.70 41.82 -8.74
C SER A 4 27.24 41.40 -8.72
N ILE A 5 26.35 42.23 -9.31
CA ILE A 5 24.90 41.95 -9.42
C ILE A 5 24.66 40.55 -9.96
N ARG A 6 25.48 40.11 -10.94
CA ARG A 6 25.42 38.75 -11.51
C ARG A 6 25.60 37.65 -10.44
N LYS A 7 26.56 37.81 -9.50
CA LYS A 7 26.80 36.83 -8.43
C LYS A 7 25.64 36.80 -7.42
N LYS A 8 24.99 37.92 -7.14
CA LYS A 8 23.82 37.99 -6.28
C LYS A 8 22.61 37.27 -6.92
N VAL A 9 22.35 37.53 -8.21
CA VAL A 9 21.26 36.86 -8.96
C VAL A 9 21.50 35.36 -9.00
N ALA A 10 22.72 34.91 -9.30
CA ALA A 10 23.03 33.46 -9.29
C ALA A 10 22.83 32.84 -7.92
N LEU A 11 23.22 33.50 -6.83
CA LEU A 11 23.00 33.01 -5.46
C LEU A 11 21.52 32.92 -5.10
N TYR A 12 20.73 33.94 -5.43
CA TYR A 12 19.28 33.92 -5.17
C TYR A 12 18.57 32.84 -5.99
N SER A 13 18.92 32.67 -7.26
CA SER A 13 18.38 31.60 -8.10
C SER A 13 18.71 30.21 -7.54
N PHE A 14 19.93 30.01 -7.05
CA PHE A 14 20.36 28.76 -6.42
C PHE A 14 19.59 28.46 -5.15
N LEU A 15 19.41 29.46 -4.27
CA LEU A 15 18.61 29.33 -3.05
C LEU A 15 17.14 29.00 -3.36
N LEU A 16 16.56 29.62 -4.38
CA LEU A 16 15.18 29.40 -4.79
C LEU A 16 14.98 27.97 -5.31
N ILE A 17 15.94 27.43 -6.06
CA ILE A 17 15.93 26.05 -6.55
C ILE A 17 16.02 25.07 -5.37
N ILE A 18 16.95 25.29 -4.41
CA ILE A 18 17.04 24.43 -3.21
C ILE A 18 15.74 24.42 -2.45
N LEU A 19 15.11 25.57 -2.26
CA LEU A 19 13.84 25.69 -1.55
C LEU A 19 12.71 24.94 -2.30
N ALA A 20 12.62 25.11 -3.62
CA ALA A 20 11.61 24.45 -4.43
C ALA A 20 11.76 22.91 -4.38
N PHE A 21 12.99 22.39 -4.48
CA PHE A 21 13.24 20.95 -4.37
C PHE A 21 13.03 20.43 -2.95
N GLY A 22 13.38 21.19 -1.91
CA GLY A 22 13.13 20.84 -0.53
C GLY A 22 11.63 20.71 -0.22
N VAL A 23 10.83 21.65 -0.69
CA VAL A 23 9.37 21.60 -0.60
C VAL A 23 8.82 20.43 -1.40
N GLY A 24 9.32 20.19 -2.63
CA GLY A 24 8.93 19.04 -3.44
C GLY A 24 9.19 17.70 -2.76
N LEU A 25 10.33 17.57 -2.09
CA LEU A 25 10.70 16.35 -1.35
C LEU A 25 9.79 16.11 -0.15
N LEU A 26 9.43 17.15 0.60
CA LEU A 26 8.45 17.08 1.68
C LEU A 26 7.07 16.65 1.18
N ILE A 27 6.60 17.25 0.09
CA ILE A 27 5.35 16.89 -0.55
C ILE A 27 5.38 15.42 -0.98
N CYS A 28 6.44 14.97 -1.69
CA CYS A 28 6.60 13.57 -2.09
C CYS A 28 6.57 12.63 -0.88
N ALA A 29 7.28 12.93 0.20
CA ALA A 29 7.32 12.08 1.39
C ALA A 29 5.93 11.90 2.03
N VAL A 30 5.17 13.00 2.16
CA VAL A 30 3.83 12.97 2.78
C VAL A 30 2.80 12.30 1.87
N PHE A 31 2.78 12.65 0.58
CA PHE A 31 1.79 12.14 -0.36
C PHE A 31 2.07 10.69 -0.78
N SER A 32 3.32 10.26 -0.88
CA SER A 32 3.65 8.88 -1.26
C SER A 32 3.08 7.87 -0.27
N SER A 33 3.19 8.11 1.04
CA SER A 33 2.63 7.20 2.04
C SER A 33 1.11 7.03 1.86
N LYS A 34 0.39 8.14 1.70
CA LYS A 34 -1.06 8.14 1.50
C LYS A 34 -1.44 7.48 0.16
N TYR A 35 -0.68 7.77 -0.90
CA TYR A 35 -0.90 7.19 -2.22
C TYR A 35 -0.77 5.66 -2.20
N PHE A 36 0.35 5.13 -1.69
CA PHE A 36 0.57 3.69 -1.67
C PHE A 36 -0.39 2.95 -0.73
N THR A 37 -0.80 3.56 0.38
CA THR A 37 -1.87 3.00 1.24
C THR A 37 -3.20 2.94 0.48
N ASN A 38 -3.54 3.97 -0.29
CA ASN A 38 -4.74 3.98 -1.13
C ASN A 38 -4.66 2.95 -2.27
N VAL A 39 -3.48 2.75 -2.88
CA VAL A 39 -3.28 1.69 -3.88
C VAL A 39 -3.54 0.33 -3.26
N ALA A 40 -2.93 0.02 -2.12
CA ALA A 40 -3.16 -1.26 -1.43
C ALA A 40 -4.64 -1.46 -1.09
N ARG A 41 -5.32 -0.42 -0.61
CA ARG A 41 -6.77 -0.45 -0.35
C ARG A 41 -7.57 -0.77 -1.61
N ASN A 42 -7.28 -0.10 -2.72
CA ASN A 42 -8.01 -0.31 -3.98
C ASN A 42 -7.80 -1.72 -4.54
N GLU A 43 -6.58 -2.25 -4.46
CA GLU A 43 -6.29 -3.62 -4.91
C GLU A 43 -6.97 -4.67 -4.01
N MET A 44 -7.02 -4.45 -2.69
CA MET A 44 -7.81 -5.29 -1.78
C MET A 44 -9.30 -5.26 -2.13
N SER A 45 -9.85 -4.08 -2.41
CA SER A 45 -11.27 -3.94 -2.81
C SER A 45 -11.56 -4.62 -4.14
N ARG A 46 -10.63 -4.58 -5.11
CA ARG A 46 -10.76 -5.31 -6.38
C ARG A 46 -10.73 -6.83 -6.16
N ALA A 47 -9.80 -7.32 -5.35
CA ALA A 47 -9.72 -8.74 -5.00
C ALA A 47 -11.01 -9.21 -4.32
N TYR A 48 -11.54 -8.41 -3.39
CA TYR A 48 -12.81 -8.70 -2.73
C TYR A 48 -13.98 -8.74 -3.73
N SER A 49 -14.10 -7.75 -4.64
CA SER A 49 -15.15 -7.73 -5.64
C SER A 49 -15.11 -8.97 -6.54
N PHE A 50 -13.92 -9.39 -6.95
CA PHE A 50 -13.72 -10.61 -7.73
C PHE A 50 -14.24 -11.86 -7.00
N ILE A 51 -13.94 -12.00 -5.70
CA ILE A 51 -14.39 -13.13 -4.89
C ILE A 51 -15.88 -13.06 -4.67
N LYS A 52 -16.40 -11.88 -4.30
CA LYS A 52 -17.85 -11.69 -4.05
C LYS A 52 -18.68 -12.08 -5.26
N GLU A 53 -18.29 -11.63 -6.46
CA GLU A 53 -18.95 -11.98 -7.71
C GLU A 53 -19.00 -13.50 -7.93
N LYS A 54 -17.91 -14.18 -7.64
CA LYS A 54 -17.80 -15.63 -7.83
C LYS A 54 -18.55 -16.45 -6.80
N TYR A 55 -18.50 -16.07 -5.54
CA TYR A 55 -19.30 -16.75 -4.52
C TYR A 55 -20.80 -16.61 -4.77
N VAL A 56 -21.24 -15.49 -5.35
CA VAL A 56 -22.65 -15.31 -5.78
C VAL A 56 -22.98 -16.21 -6.96
N GLU A 57 -22.09 -16.32 -7.95
CA GLU A 57 -22.28 -17.18 -9.12
C GLU A 57 -22.33 -18.68 -8.71
N ASP A 58 -21.39 -19.13 -7.90
CA ASP A 58 -21.31 -20.51 -7.44
C ASP A 58 -22.50 -20.86 -6.53
N ALA A 59 -22.93 -19.95 -5.65
CA ALA A 59 -24.11 -20.13 -4.83
C ALA A 59 -25.40 -20.27 -5.67
N SER A 60 -25.52 -19.51 -6.77
CA SER A 60 -26.64 -19.60 -7.70
C SER A 60 -26.69 -20.91 -8.48
N GLN A 61 -25.55 -21.60 -8.63
CA GLN A 61 -25.41 -22.89 -9.30
C GLN A 61 -25.46 -24.09 -8.33
N GLY A 62 -25.60 -23.85 -7.02
CA GLY A 62 -25.58 -24.89 -5.99
C GLY A 62 -24.25 -25.58 -5.79
N ILE A 63 -23.16 -24.99 -6.28
CA ILE A 63 -21.81 -25.51 -6.17
C ILE A 63 -21.16 -24.90 -4.92
N PHE A 64 -21.30 -25.56 -3.79
CA PHE A 64 -20.63 -25.16 -2.53
C PHE A 64 -19.29 -25.89 -2.29
N GLU A 65 -18.80 -26.61 -3.27
CA GLU A 65 -17.55 -27.34 -3.15
C GLU A 65 -16.37 -26.53 -3.68
N LYS A 66 -15.34 -26.44 -2.82
CA LYS A 66 -13.94 -26.06 -3.09
C LYS A 66 -13.75 -25.15 -4.31
N LEU A 67 -13.29 -23.95 -4.11
CA LEU A 67 -12.82 -23.03 -5.18
C LEU A 67 -12.16 -23.84 -6.31
N THR A 68 -12.73 -23.78 -7.51
CA THR A 68 -12.20 -24.50 -8.66
C THR A 68 -10.75 -24.10 -8.91
N GLU A 69 -9.94 -24.99 -9.48
CA GLU A 69 -8.51 -24.73 -9.75
C GLU A 69 -8.26 -23.41 -10.48
N LYS A 70 -9.17 -23.03 -11.38
CA LYS A 70 -9.13 -21.78 -12.13
C LYS A 70 -9.21 -20.55 -11.21
N TYR A 71 -10.04 -20.61 -10.16
CA TYR A 71 -10.16 -19.50 -9.18
C TYR A 71 -8.97 -19.43 -8.26
N THR A 72 -8.51 -20.57 -7.78
CA THR A 72 -7.30 -20.66 -6.97
C THR A 72 -6.10 -20.09 -7.72
N ALA A 73 -5.95 -20.40 -9.00
CA ALA A 73 -4.88 -19.83 -9.84
C ALA A 73 -4.98 -18.29 -9.95
N LYS A 74 -6.20 -17.76 -10.17
CA LYS A 74 -6.38 -16.30 -10.26
C LYS A 74 -6.19 -15.58 -8.92
N LEU A 75 -6.61 -16.19 -7.82
CA LEU A 75 -6.35 -15.65 -6.49
C LEU A 75 -4.85 -15.66 -6.15
N ASN A 76 -4.14 -16.73 -6.53
CA ASN A 76 -2.69 -16.80 -6.39
C ASN A 76 -2.00 -15.68 -7.16
N GLU A 77 -2.39 -15.45 -8.42
CA GLU A 77 -1.88 -14.35 -9.24
C GLU A 77 -2.11 -12.98 -8.56
N ILE A 78 -3.32 -12.70 -8.08
CA ILE A 78 -3.64 -11.46 -7.37
C ILE A 78 -2.78 -11.31 -6.09
N CYS A 79 -2.64 -12.37 -5.32
CA CYS A 79 -1.85 -12.36 -4.09
C CYS A 79 -0.35 -12.13 -4.37
N GLU A 80 0.19 -12.78 -5.41
CA GLU A 80 1.59 -12.66 -5.81
C GLU A 80 1.92 -11.28 -6.34
N GLU A 81 1.11 -10.76 -7.28
CA GLU A 81 1.31 -9.43 -7.88
C GLU A 81 1.28 -8.31 -6.85
N ASN A 82 0.44 -8.43 -5.83
CA ASN A 82 0.25 -7.39 -4.82
C ASN A 82 0.98 -7.66 -3.50
N GLY A 83 1.66 -8.80 -3.37
CA GLY A 83 2.33 -9.21 -2.14
C GLY A 83 1.36 -9.44 -0.97
N PHE A 84 0.13 -9.89 -1.26
CA PHE A 84 -0.87 -10.18 -0.24
C PHE A 84 -0.71 -11.60 0.31
N SER A 85 -1.01 -11.75 1.60
CA SER A 85 -1.38 -13.04 2.18
C SER A 85 -2.89 -13.07 2.37
N MET A 86 -3.51 -14.21 2.09
CA MET A 86 -4.96 -14.35 2.10
C MET A 86 -5.40 -15.65 2.74
N LEU A 87 -6.53 -15.61 3.44
CA LEU A 87 -7.20 -16.78 4.00
C LEU A 87 -8.72 -16.62 3.85
N ILE A 88 -9.39 -17.72 3.46
CA ILE A 88 -10.84 -17.86 3.50
C ILE A 88 -11.18 -19.08 4.35
N VAL A 89 -12.08 -18.89 5.32
CA VAL A 89 -12.53 -19.93 6.25
C VAL A 89 -14.04 -20.08 6.12
N THR A 90 -14.51 -21.30 5.90
CA THR A 90 -15.93 -21.63 5.82
C THR A 90 -16.63 -21.44 7.18
N PRO A 91 -17.96 -21.32 7.23
CA PRO A 91 -18.70 -21.25 8.50
C PRO A 91 -18.46 -22.47 9.40
N ALA A 92 -18.10 -23.62 8.83
CA ALA A 92 -17.74 -24.84 9.57
C ALA A 92 -16.30 -24.81 10.13
N GLY A 93 -15.53 -23.73 9.91
CA GLY A 93 -14.16 -23.58 10.39
C GLY A 93 -13.09 -24.23 9.50
N PHE A 94 -13.43 -24.73 8.33
CA PHE A 94 -12.46 -25.29 7.39
C PHE A 94 -11.85 -24.22 6.50
N THR A 95 -10.54 -24.33 6.22
CA THR A 95 -9.88 -23.46 5.25
C THR A 95 -10.31 -23.83 3.83
N SER A 96 -11.00 -22.91 3.17
CA SER A 96 -11.40 -23.04 1.76
C SER A 96 -10.27 -22.60 0.82
N TYR A 97 -9.54 -21.56 1.20
CA TYR A 97 -8.40 -21.05 0.44
C TYR A 97 -7.36 -20.43 1.37
N SER A 98 -6.09 -20.60 1.04
CA SER A 98 -5.00 -19.91 1.73
C SER A 98 -3.82 -19.63 0.81
N TYR A 99 -3.23 -18.43 0.97
CA TYR A 99 -2.00 -18.00 0.32
C TYR A 99 -1.11 -17.30 1.35
N GLY A 100 0.15 -17.70 1.43
CA GLY A 100 1.10 -17.16 2.41
C GLY A 100 0.99 -17.80 3.81
N TYR A 101 1.12 -17.00 4.86
CA TYR A 101 1.21 -17.48 6.26
C TYR A 101 -0.17 -17.83 6.86
N SER A 102 -0.73 -18.95 6.47
CA SER A 102 -2.10 -19.38 6.81
C SER A 102 -2.39 -19.45 8.33
N GLY A 103 -1.49 -19.98 9.13
CA GLY A 103 -1.68 -20.11 10.59
C GLY A 103 -1.86 -18.76 11.29
N ILE A 104 -0.96 -17.80 11.00
CA ILE A 104 -1.03 -16.46 11.56
C ILE A 104 -2.31 -15.71 11.12
N LEU A 105 -2.74 -15.93 9.86
CA LEU A 105 -3.97 -15.33 9.35
C LEU A 105 -5.20 -15.94 10.00
N TYR A 106 -5.19 -17.24 10.27
CA TYR A 106 -6.31 -17.94 10.93
C TYR A 106 -6.53 -17.42 12.35
N ASP A 107 -5.47 -17.33 13.15
CA ASP A 107 -5.56 -16.79 14.51
C ASP A 107 -6.04 -15.34 14.50
N ARG A 108 -5.53 -14.53 13.55
CA ARG A 108 -5.92 -13.14 13.40
C ARG A 108 -7.38 -12.99 12.96
N LEU A 109 -7.84 -13.80 12.01
CA LEU A 109 -9.22 -13.77 11.54
C LEU A 109 -10.18 -14.13 12.68
N ASN A 110 -9.89 -15.18 13.44
CA ASN A 110 -10.67 -15.55 14.61
C ASN A 110 -10.74 -14.40 15.62
N TYR A 111 -9.60 -13.76 15.90
CA TYR A 111 -9.53 -12.62 16.79
C TYR A 111 -10.47 -11.48 16.36
N LEU A 112 -10.51 -11.17 15.05
CA LEU A 112 -11.36 -10.13 14.48
C LEU A 112 -12.83 -10.50 14.47
N VAL A 113 -13.15 -11.74 14.09
CA VAL A 113 -14.54 -12.26 14.03
C VAL A 113 -15.17 -12.31 15.40
N PHE A 114 -14.43 -12.69 16.44
CA PHE A 114 -14.93 -12.73 17.82
C PHE A 114 -14.87 -11.39 18.56
N GLY A 115 -14.52 -10.29 17.86
CA GLY A 115 -14.69 -8.93 18.36
C GLY A 115 -13.76 -8.54 19.52
N GLN A 116 -12.56 -9.12 19.60
CA GLN A 116 -11.60 -8.71 20.60
C GLN A 116 -11.06 -7.31 20.30
N ALA A 117 -11.02 -6.43 21.27
CA ALA A 117 -10.51 -5.08 21.11
C ALA A 117 -8.99 -5.09 20.91
N ASP A 118 -8.52 -4.34 19.91
CA ASP A 118 -7.10 -4.17 19.63
C ASP A 118 -6.77 -2.67 19.56
N ASP A 119 -5.99 -2.18 20.50
CA ASP A 119 -5.62 -0.76 20.62
C ASP A 119 -4.72 -0.26 19.47
N GLY A 120 -4.20 -1.17 18.65
CA GLY A 120 -3.31 -0.87 17.52
C GLY A 120 -4.00 -0.66 16.17
N ILE A 121 -5.34 -0.67 16.11
CA ILE A 121 -6.10 -0.62 14.86
C ILE A 121 -6.50 0.82 14.52
N SER A 122 -6.37 1.18 13.22
CA SER A 122 -6.99 2.38 12.65
C SER A 122 -7.78 1.99 11.41
N ILE A 123 -9.09 2.19 11.45
CA ILE A 123 -10.00 1.88 10.34
C ILE A 123 -9.76 2.89 9.21
N LEU A 124 -9.51 2.37 8.00
CA LEU A 124 -9.38 3.16 6.77
C LEU A 124 -10.71 3.24 6.02
N GLU A 125 -11.45 2.13 5.99
CA GLU A 125 -12.72 2.01 5.30
C GLU A 125 -13.59 0.96 5.97
N LYS A 126 -14.90 1.18 6.00
CA LYS A 126 -15.89 0.22 6.47
C LYS A 126 -16.96 0.09 5.41
N GLY A 127 -17.00 -1.07 4.73
CA GLY A 127 -18.08 -1.48 3.84
C GLY A 127 -19.22 -2.16 4.60
N GLU A 128 -20.18 -2.71 3.86
CA GLU A 128 -21.29 -3.50 4.46
C GLU A 128 -20.77 -4.82 5.01
N ASP A 129 -19.96 -5.55 4.23
CA ASP A 129 -19.51 -6.91 4.51
C ASP A 129 -18.02 -6.98 4.86
N TYR A 130 -17.29 -5.85 4.85
CA TYR A 130 -15.85 -5.81 5.07
C TYR A 130 -15.37 -4.58 5.82
N THR A 131 -14.19 -4.69 6.39
CA THR A 131 -13.46 -3.59 7.02
C THR A 131 -12.02 -3.59 6.52
N ILE A 132 -11.52 -2.44 6.10
CA ILE A 132 -10.10 -2.21 5.79
C ILE A 132 -9.49 -1.37 6.91
N GLN A 133 -8.36 -1.83 7.43
CA GLN A 133 -7.72 -1.22 8.58
C GLN A 133 -6.19 -1.32 8.52
N THR A 134 -5.51 -0.40 9.22
CA THR A 134 -4.08 -0.54 9.50
C THR A 134 -3.88 -1.14 10.89
N VAL A 135 -2.85 -1.97 11.01
CA VAL A 135 -2.45 -2.60 12.28
C VAL A 135 -1.08 -2.11 12.67
N LYS A 136 -0.97 -1.54 13.87
CA LYS A 136 0.29 -1.10 14.44
C LYS A 136 0.95 -2.23 15.23
N GLY A 137 2.28 -2.23 15.24
CA GLY A 137 3.03 -3.09 16.14
C GLY A 137 3.20 -2.47 17.52
N GLY A 138 3.81 -3.21 18.44
CA GLY A 138 4.13 -2.72 19.77
C GLY A 138 5.09 -1.51 19.80
N ASP A 139 5.74 -1.19 18.67
CA ASP A 139 6.55 -0.01 18.46
C ASP A 139 5.74 1.23 17.97
N GLY A 140 4.42 1.11 17.88
CA GLY A 140 3.50 2.14 17.40
C GLY A 140 3.52 2.36 15.88
N LYS A 141 4.38 1.65 15.12
CA LYS A 141 4.46 1.77 13.66
C LYS A 141 3.48 0.83 12.98
N ILE A 142 2.95 1.27 11.82
CA ILE A 142 2.09 0.42 11.00
C ILE A 142 2.90 -0.77 10.50
N LYS A 143 2.43 -1.99 10.77
CA LYS A 143 3.03 -3.25 10.30
C LYS A 143 2.31 -3.84 9.11
N TYR A 144 0.97 -3.70 9.09
CA TYR A 144 0.12 -4.30 8.07
C TYR A 144 -1.01 -3.35 7.68
N VAL A 145 -1.44 -3.47 6.43
CA VAL A 145 -2.78 -3.09 6.00
C VAL A 145 -3.54 -4.40 5.84
N GLU A 146 -4.71 -4.51 6.47
CA GLU A 146 -5.53 -5.72 6.38
C GLU A 146 -6.97 -5.37 6.04
N MET A 147 -7.62 -6.27 5.30
CA MET A 147 -9.03 -6.26 5.00
C MET A 147 -9.62 -7.59 5.48
N TRP A 148 -10.71 -7.53 6.19
CA TRP A 148 -11.42 -8.71 6.66
C TRP A 148 -12.93 -8.52 6.59
N GLY A 149 -13.67 -9.61 6.56
CA GLY A 149 -15.12 -9.55 6.50
C GLY A 149 -15.75 -10.91 6.23
N PHE A 150 -16.97 -10.85 5.70
CA PHE A 150 -17.76 -12.04 5.43
C PHE A 150 -18.17 -12.09 3.95
N LEU A 151 -18.26 -13.30 3.43
CA LEU A 151 -18.81 -13.62 2.11
C LEU A 151 -20.29 -13.98 2.21
N TYR A 152 -20.96 -14.04 1.08
CA TYR A 152 -22.41 -14.31 1.02
C TYR A 152 -22.82 -15.64 1.66
N ASP A 153 -21.96 -16.66 1.59
CA ASP A 153 -22.18 -17.99 2.18
C ASP A 153 -21.88 -18.06 3.69
N GLY A 154 -21.54 -16.91 4.31
CA GLY A 154 -21.10 -16.81 5.70
C GLY A 154 -19.65 -17.19 5.95
N SER A 155 -18.88 -17.50 4.91
CA SER A 155 -17.43 -17.67 5.03
C SER A 155 -16.79 -16.36 5.44
N SER A 156 -15.78 -16.43 6.33
CA SER A 156 -14.98 -15.29 6.73
C SER A 156 -13.69 -15.25 5.92
N PHE A 157 -13.19 -14.05 5.65
CA PHE A 157 -11.94 -13.87 4.92
C PHE A 157 -11.05 -12.81 5.55
N ILE A 158 -9.76 -12.92 5.30
CA ILE A 158 -8.76 -11.90 5.62
C ILE A 158 -7.73 -11.79 4.50
N TYR A 159 -7.46 -10.55 4.07
CA TYR A 159 -6.29 -10.16 3.27
C TYR A 159 -5.34 -9.38 4.14
N ARG A 160 -4.06 -9.60 3.97
CA ARG A 160 -3.03 -8.85 4.67
C ARG A 160 -1.89 -8.49 3.74
N CYS A 161 -1.56 -7.19 3.72
CA CYS A 161 -0.39 -6.64 3.03
C CYS A 161 0.63 -6.14 4.06
N PRO A 162 1.88 -6.63 4.04
CA PRO A 162 2.93 -6.09 4.89
C PRO A 162 3.22 -4.63 4.54
N TYR A 163 3.21 -3.74 5.54
CA TYR A 163 3.50 -2.33 5.31
C TYR A 163 4.95 -2.08 4.86
N SER A 164 5.85 -3.03 5.11
CA SER A 164 7.23 -2.99 4.60
C SER A 164 7.30 -2.95 3.07
N GLY A 165 6.40 -3.62 2.37
CA GLY A 165 6.28 -3.53 0.92
C GLY A 165 5.89 -2.11 0.46
N ILE A 166 4.93 -1.50 1.15
CA ILE A 166 4.52 -0.11 0.92
C ILE A 166 5.69 0.84 1.20
N GLN A 167 6.41 0.68 2.31
CA GLN A 167 7.58 1.48 2.64
C GLN A 167 8.70 1.35 1.61
N ASN A 168 8.93 0.15 1.08
CA ASN A 168 9.94 -0.06 0.04
C ASN A 168 9.59 0.75 -1.22
N ASN A 169 8.35 0.74 -1.67
CA ASN A 169 7.87 1.53 -2.81
C ASN A 169 8.03 3.04 -2.57
N ILE A 170 7.73 3.52 -1.37
CA ILE A 170 7.95 4.91 -0.97
C ILE A 170 9.45 5.25 -1.06
N THR A 171 10.30 4.40 -0.51
CA THR A 171 11.75 4.59 -0.50
C THR A 171 12.33 4.64 -1.92
N VAL A 172 11.89 3.75 -2.81
CA VAL A 172 12.28 3.75 -4.23
C VAL A 172 11.86 5.05 -4.91
N SER A 173 10.62 5.50 -4.71
CA SER A 173 10.13 6.76 -5.27
C SER A 173 10.92 7.98 -4.78
N LEU A 174 11.24 8.04 -3.49
CA LEU A 174 12.07 9.11 -2.92
C LEU A 174 13.51 9.09 -3.44
N ARG A 175 14.12 7.91 -3.60
CA ARG A 175 15.45 7.77 -4.21
C ARG A 175 15.46 8.26 -5.65
N PHE A 176 14.46 7.89 -6.44
CA PHE A 176 14.32 8.37 -7.82
C PHE A 176 14.20 9.89 -7.87
N TYR A 177 13.36 10.49 -7.01
CA TYR A 177 13.23 11.94 -6.90
C TYR A 177 14.56 12.62 -6.56
N LEU A 178 15.33 12.07 -5.61
CA LEU A 178 16.66 12.55 -5.24
C LEU A 178 17.64 12.53 -6.42
N ILE A 179 17.65 11.46 -7.21
CA ILE A 179 18.50 11.36 -8.42
C ILE A 179 18.14 12.47 -9.41
N VAL A 180 16.85 12.69 -9.66
CA VAL A 180 16.38 13.78 -10.54
C VAL A 180 16.82 15.14 -10.01
N CYS A 181 16.70 15.38 -8.71
CA CYS A 181 17.21 16.62 -8.08
C CYS A 181 18.70 16.83 -8.34
N ILE A 182 19.55 15.82 -8.12
CA ILE A 182 20.99 15.89 -8.33
C ILE A 182 21.30 16.22 -9.79
N LEU A 183 20.63 15.60 -10.75
CA LEU A 183 20.81 15.87 -12.17
C LEU A 183 20.46 17.32 -12.52
N VAL A 184 19.31 17.83 -12.06
CA VAL A 184 18.88 19.21 -12.30
C VAL A 184 19.87 20.20 -11.67
N PHE A 185 20.33 19.96 -10.44
CA PHE A 185 21.35 20.80 -9.81
C PHE A 185 22.68 20.81 -10.58
N SER A 186 23.10 19.65 -11.10
CA SER A 186 24.33 19.55 -11.88
C SER A 186 24.25 20.36 -13.17
N ILE A 187 23.12 20.24 -13.90
CA ILE A 187 22.90 21.02 -15.13
C ILE A 187 22.86 22.51 -14.82
N PHE A 188 22.16 22.92 -13.76
CA PHE A 188 22.10 24.31 -13.35
C PHE A 188 23.46 24.87 -12.97
N ALA A 189 24.29 24.12 -12.23
CA ALA A 189 25.64 24.51 -11.86
C ALA A 189 26.54 24.74 -13.10
N VAL A 190 26.41 23.89 -14.12
CA VAL A 190 27.11 24.06 -15.40
C VAL A 190 26.70 25.36 -16.10
N ILE A 191 25.38 25.59 -16.21
CA ILE A 191 24.84 26.80 -16.85
C ILE A 191 25.33 28.07 -16.14
N VAL A 192 25.24 28.11 -14.79
CA VAL A 192 25.68 29.24 -13.99
C VAL A 192 27.21 29.47 -14.18
N THR A 193 28.02 28.41 -14.22
CA THR A 193 29.45 28.52 -14.41
C THR A 193 29.80 29.07 -15.77
N LEU A 194 29.12 28.64 -16.84
CA LEU A 194 29.32 29.14 -18.20
C LEU A 194 28.89 30.62 -18.32
N THR A 195 27.75 30.99 -17.77
CA THR A 195 27.23 32.37 -17.84
C THR A 195 27.99 33.38 -16.96
N THR A 196 28.68 32.91 -15.91
CA THR A 196 29.49 33.80 -15.05
C THR A 196 30.94 33.99 -15.54
N LYS A 197 31.42 33.09 -16.42
CA LYS A 197 32.77 33.22 -17.06
C LYS A 197 32.77 34.14 -18.29
N THR A 198 31.63 34.40 -18.87
CA THR A 198 31.40 35.34 -19.97
C THR A 198 31.04 36.72 -19.43
#